data_b6cb83a4cd34a3b32fe9f5af1336fcf5
#
_entry.id   b6cb83a4cd34a3b32fe9f5af1336fcf5
#
_cell.length_a   1.000
_cell.length_b   1.000
_cell.length_c   1.000
_cell.angle_alpha   90.00
_cell.angle_beta   90.00
_cell.angle_gamma   90.00
#
_symmetry.space_group_name_H-M   'P 1'
#
loop_
_entity.id
_entity.type
_entity.pdbx_description
1 polymer ?
#
loop_
_entity_poly.entity_id
_entity_poly.type
_entity_poly.pdbx_seq_one_letter_code
_entity_poly.pdbx_strand_id
1 'polypeptide(L)'
;MITRYALFEGKVHEGQEAAFRAAVTAEILPLWKQFPGALSVRVGYAVKRDDGAPEYPMILAVSYPDVAAVDAALASPIRTQARAATDSVLQRFFTGRIHHHVMDAEDYQTL
;
A
#
# COMPACT_ATOMS: atom_id res chain seq x y z
N MET A 1 16.72 2.91 -6.50
CA MET A 1 15.45 2.19 -6.51
C MET A 1 14.31 3.16 -6.26
N ILE A 2 13.24 3.05 -6.99
CA ILE A 2 12.11 3.92 -6.82
C ILE A 2 11.02 3.19 -6.05
N THR A 3 10.53 3.80 -4.97
CA THR A 3 9.46 3.21 -4.14
C THR A 3 8.23 4.11 -4.19
N ARG A 4 7.11 3.51 -4.56
CA ARG A 4 5.82 4.18 -4.51
C ARG A 4 5.09 3.76 -3.25
N TYR A 5 4.76 4.75 -2.43
CA TYR A 5 4.00 4.54 -1.20
C TYR A 5 2.54 4.86 -1.43
N ALA A 6 1.67 3.99 -0.94
CA ALA A 6 0.25 4.28 -0.78
C ALA A 6 -0.02 4.43 0.71
N LEU A 7 -0.39 5.64 1.11
CA LEU A 7 -0.59 6.02 2.50
C LEU A 7 -2.10 6.01 2.77
N PHE A 8 -2.53 5.06 3.59
CA PHE A 8 -3.95 4.89 3.94
C PHE A 8 -4.21 5.68 5.21
N GLU A 9 -4.62 6.93 5.05
CA GLU A 9 -4.86 7.85 6.15
C GLU A 9 -6.31 7.77 6.60
N GLY A 10 -6.52 7.42 7.87
CA GLY A 10 -7.85 7.29 8.42
C GLY A 10 -7.93 6.24 9.51
N LYS A 11 -9.06 5.54 9.58
CA LYS A 11 -9.32 4.56 10.64
C LYS A 11 -9.93 3.28 10.09
N VAL A 12 -9.43 2.15 10.58
CA VAL A 12 -10.12 0.89 10.46
C VAL A 12 -11.31 0.92 11.43
N HIS A 13 -12.46 0.39 11.01
CA HIS A 13 -13.65 0.35 11.86
C HIS A 13 -13.35 -0.44 13.14
N GLU A 14 -13.85 0.05 14.26
CA GLU A 14 -13.58 -0.50 15.58
C GLU A 14 -13.86 -2.01 15.63
N GLY A 15 -12.89 -2.77 16.14
CA GLY A 15 -12.98 -4.22 16.27
C GLY A 15 -12.76 -4.99 14.97
N GLN A 16 -12.48 -4.30 13.85
CA GLN A 16 -12.36 -4.92 12.54
C GLN A 16 -10.90 -5.03 12.05
N GLU A 17 -9.93 -4.76 12.90
CA GLU A 17 -8.51 -4.71 12.48
C GLU A 17 -8.04 -6.06 11.93
N ALA A 18 -8.37 -7.16 12.59
CA ALA A 18 -7.97 -8.49 12.13
C ALA A 18 -8.67 -8.87 10.82
N ALA A 19 -9.95 -8.55 10.68
CA ALA A 19 -10.71 -8.82 9.48
C ALA A 19 -10.21 -7.97 8.29
N PHE A 20 -9.83 -6.71 8.55
CA PHE A 20 -9.23 -5.84 7.55
C PHE A 20 -7.93 -6.44 7.02
N ARG A 21 -7.01 -6.82 7.91
CA ARG A 21 -5.74 -7.43 7.49
C ARG A 21 -5.95 -8.72 6.70
N ALA A 22 -6.89 -9.55 7.12
CA ALA A 22 -7.21 -10.79 6.42
C ALA A 22 -7.75 -10.51 5.01
N ALA A 23 -8.62 -9.50 4.86
CA ALA A 23 -9.15 -9.10 3.57
C ALA A 23 -8.07 -8.53 2.65
N VAL A 24 -7.16 -7.69 3.17
CA VAL A 24 -6.02 -7.18 2.42
C VAL A 24 -5.18 -8.34 1.87
N THR A 25 -4.84 -9.29 2.72
CA THR A 25 -4.01 -10.44 2.33
C THR A 25 -4.69 -11.32 1.29
N ALA A 26 -5.99 -11.56 1.44
CA ALA A 26 -6.72 -12.47 0.56
C ALA A 26 -7.15 -11.81 -0.76
N GLU A 27 -7.53 -10.53 -0.74
CA GLU A 27 -8.21 -9.88 -1.85
C GLU A 27 -7.35 -8.88 -2.62
N ILE A 28 -6.37 -8.25 -1.98
CA ILE A 28 -5.57 -7.20 -2.62
C ILE A 28 -4.12 -7.65 -2.86
N LEU A 29 -3.47 -8.23 -1.89
CA LEU A 29 -2.07 -8.62 -1.99
C LEU A 29 -1.75 -9.46 -3.23
N PRO A 30 -2.56 -10.46 -3.63
CA PRO A 30 -2.29 -11.21 -4.86
C PRO A 30 -2.23 -10.34 -6.11
N LEU A 31 -2.97 -9.24 -6.14
CA LEU A 31 -2.98 -8.30 -7.26
C LEU A 31 -1.76 -7.38 -7.21
N TRP A 32 -1.40 -6.86 -6.05
CA TRP A 32 -0.18 -6.06 -5.91
C TRP A 32 1.06 -6.82 -6.34
N LYS A 33 1.12 -8.12 -6.06
CA LYS A 33 2.24 -8.97 -6.45
C LYS A 33 2.36 -9.18 -7.96
N GLN A 34 1.35 -8.79 -8.73
CA GLN A 34 1.34 -8.92 -10.19
C GLN A 34 1.68 -7.62 -10.92
N PHE A 35 2.00 -6.55 -10.20
CA PHE A 35 2.38 -5.29 -10.85
C PHE A 35 3.63 -5.50 -11.68
N PRO A 36 3.59 -5.19 -13.01
CA PRO A 36 4.74 -5.40 -13.88
C PRO A 36 5.92 -4.54 -13.44
N GLY A 37 7.11 -5.15 -13.44
CA GLY A 37 8.36 -4.47 -13.07
C GLY A 37 8.57 -4.27 -11.58
N ALA A 38 7.62 -4.63 -10.74
CA ALA A 38 7.77 -4.51 -9.29
C ALA A 38 8.84 -5.48 -8.79
N LEU A 39 9.76 -4.97 -7.97
CA LEU A 39 10.83 -5.76 -7.36
C LEU A 39 10.41 -6.33 -6.01
N SER A 40 9.59 -5.59 -5.28
CA SER A 40 9.10 -6.00 -3.96
C SER A 40 7.79 -5.29 -3.62
N VAL A 41 7.01 -5.94 -2.78
CA VAL A 41 5.80 -5.38 -2.18
C VAL A 41 5.95 -5.49 -0.67
N ARG A 42 5.76 -4.37 0.02
CA ARG A 42 5.80 -4.33 1.49
C ARG A 42 4.50 -3.72 1.99
N VAL A 43 3.87 -4.41 2.93
CA VAL A 43 2.66 -3.90 3.59
C VAL A 43 3.00 -3.71 5.06
N GLY A 44 2.94 -2.46 5.53
CA GLY A 44 3.14 -2.12 6.93
C GLY A 44 1.81 -1.83 7.59
N TYR A 45 1.59 -2.41 8.77
CA TYR A 45 0.43 -2.10 9.59
C TYR A 45 0.88 -1.33 10.82
N ALA A 46 0.11 -0.32 11.20
CA ALA A 46 0.47 0.56 12.30
C ALA A 46 0.55 -0.19 13.63
N VAL A 47 1.62 0.08 14.37
CA VAL A 47 1.81 -0.44 15.74
C VAL A 47 1.79 0.71 16.72
N LYS A 48 2.43 1.84 16.38
CA LYS A 48 2.61 2.96 17.27
C LYS A 48 2.85 4.23 16.47
N ARG A 49 2.39 5.36 16.96
CA ARG A 49 2.68 6.68 16.38
C ARG A 49 2.88 7.70 17.50
N ASP A 50 3.49 8.83 17.13
CA ASP A 50 3.62 9.96 18.05
C ASP A 50 2.25 10.59 18.33
N ASP A 51 2.13 11.21 19.49
CA ASP A 51 0.94 11.98 19.82
C ASP A 51 0.74 13.09 18.78
N GLY A 52 -0.48 13.17 18.25
CA GLY A 52 -0.81 14.17 17.23
C GLY A 52 -0.39 13.82 15.81
N ALA A 53 0.34 12.72 15.59
CA ALA A 53 0.68 12.28 14.24
C ALA A 53 -0.57 11.83 13.48
N PRO A 54 -0.59 11.98 12.14
CA PRO A 54 -1.66 11.42 11.33
C PRO A 54 -1.79 9.91 11.55
N GLU A 55 -3.00 9.41 11.48
CA GLU A 55 -3.25 7.98 11.63
C GLU A 55 -3.16 7.28 10.28
N TYR A 56 -2.19 6.37 10.16
CA TYR A 56 -2.00 5.52 8.99
C TYR A 56 -2.10 4.05 9.42
N PRO A 57 -3.28 3.44 9.39
CA PRO A 57 -3.42 2.03 9.77
C PRO A 57 -2.61 1.09 8.89
N MET A 58 -2.37 1.49 7.63
CA MET A 58 -1.62 0.70 6.67
C MET A 58 -0.85 1.61 5.72
N ILE A 59 0.37 1.19 5.39
CA ILE A 59 1.17 1.81 4.34
C ILE A 59 1.65 0.70 3.41
N LEU A 60 1.37 0.85 2.12
CA LEU A 60 1.87 -0.03 1.07
C LEU A 60 3.12 0.60 0.44
N ALA A 61 4.16 -0.19 0.25
CA ALA A 61 5.37 0.24 -0.44
C ALA A 61 5.70 -0.76 -1.55
N VAL A 62 5.68 -0.29 -2.79
CA VAL A 62 6.06 -1.10 -3.95
C VAL A 62 7.30 -0.50 -4.57
N SER A 63 8.34 -1.30 -4.74
CA SER A 63 9.62 -0.84 -5.25
C SER A 63 9.84 -1.29 -6.69
N TYR A 64 10.47 -0.41 -7.48
CA TYR A 64 10.71 -0.55 -8.90
C TYR A 64 12.16 -0.15 -9.23
N PRO A 65 12.72 -0.63 -10.35
CA PRO A 65 14.08 -0.22 -10.72
C PRO A 65 14.18 1.26 -11.09
N ASP A 66 13.14 1.85 -11.69
CA ASP A 66 13.15 3.23 -12.17
C ASP A 66 11.72 3.79 -12.29
N VAL A 67 11.62 5.08 -12.62
CA VAL A 67 10.34 5.78 -12.77
C VAL A 67 9.54 5.22 -13.96
N ALA A 68 10.22 4.84 -15.03
CA ALA A 68 9.52 4.29 -16.19
C ALA A 68 8.78 3.00 -15.86
N ALA A 69 9.35 2.17 -14.98
CA ALA A 69 8.69 0.96 -14.50
C ALA A 69 7.45 1.29 -13.65
N VAL A 70 7.51 2.33 -12.82
CA VAL A 70 6.35 2.82 -12.07
C VAL A 70 5.24 3.23 -13.03
N ASP A 71 5.57 4.04 -14.03
CA ASP A 71 4.59 4.53 -14.99
C ASP A 71 3.94 3.38 -15.76
N ALA A 72 4.74 2.39 -16.18
CA ALA A 72 4.23 1.20 -16.85
C ALA A 72 3.28 0.39 -15.97
N ALA A 73 3.63 0.21 -14.70
CA ALA A 73 2.77 -0.49 -13.74
C ALA A 73 1.44 0.23 -13.54
N LEU A 74 1.47 1.56 -13.41
CA LEU A 74 0.27 2.37 -13.22
C LEU A 74 -0.63 2.39 -14.46
N ALA A 75 -0.08 2.16 -15.64
CA ALA A 75 -0.84 2.06 -16.89
C ALA A 75 -1.32 0.64 -17.18
N SER A 76 -0.96 -0.34 -16.37
CA SER A 76 -1.28 -1.75 -16.61
C SER A 76 -2.72 -2.10 -16.22
N PRO A 77 -3.32 -3.13 -16.85
CA PRO A 77 -4.66 -3.59 -16.48
C PRO A 77 -4.76 -4.09 -15.03
N ILE A 78 -3.68 -4.64 -14.49
CA ILE A 78 -3.69 -5.16 -13.11
C ILE A 78 -3.92 -4.03 -12.10
N ARG A 79 -3.47 -2.81 -12.39
CA ARG A 79 -3.73 -1.66 -11.52
C ARG A 79 -5.22 -1.40 -11.37
N THR A 80 -5.99 -1.48 -12.45
CA THR A 80 -7.45 -1.29 -12.41
C THR A 80 -8.10 -2.34 -11.52
N GLN A 81 -7.68 -3.59 -11.62
CA GLN A 81 -8.17 -4.67 -10.78
C GLN A 81 -7.80 -4.44 -9.31
N ALA A 82 -6.55 -4.08 -9.04
CA ALA A 82 -6.08 -3.81 -7.69
C ALA A 82 -6.84 -2.64 -7.05
N ARG A 83 -7.11 -1.59 -7.83
CA ARG A 83 -7.88 -0.45 -7.34
C ARG A 83 -9.31 -0.83 -6.98
N ALA A 84 -9.97 -1.61 -7.81
CA ALA A 84 -11.32 -2.09 -7.54
C ALA A 84 -11.37 -2.97 -6.28
N ALA A 85 -10.40 -3.88 -6.12
CA ALA A 85 -10.30 -4.71 -4.93
C ALA A 85 -10.02 -3.87 -3.67
N THR A 86 -9.14 -2.88 -3.79
CA THR A 86 -8.83 -1.96 -2.68
C THR A 86 -10.09 -1.19 -2.27
N ASP A 87 -10.80 -0.60 -3.21
CA ASP A 87 -12.03 0.15 -2.91
C ASP A 87 -13.06 -0.73 -2.22
N SER A 88 -13.22 -1.98 -2.66
CA SER A 88 -14.13 -2.93 -2.04
C SER A 88 -13.77 -3.22 -0.58
N VAL A 89 -12.49 -3.45 -0.29
CA VAL A 89 -12.02 -3.70 1.07
C VAL A 89 -12.21 -2.46 1.94
N LEU A 90 -11.86 -1.28 1.42
CA LEU A 90 -11.99 -0.05 2.19
C LEU A 90 -13.44 0.28 2.53
N GLN A 91 -14.36 0.04 1.62
CA GLN A 91 -15.79 0.27 1.89
C GLN A 91 -16.31 -0.55 3.07
N ARG A 92 -15.74 -1.74 3.27
CA ARG A 92 -16.17 -2.64 4.34
C ARG A 92 -15.51 -2.35 5.69
N PHE A 93 -14.30 -1.85 5.69
CA PHE A 93 -13.46 -1.85 6.90
C PHE A 93 -12.85 -0.50 7.27
N PHE A 94 -12.92 0.51 6.41
CA PHE A 94 -12.06 1.68 6.57
C PHE A 94 -12.80 2.97 6.25
N THR A 95 -12.47 4.03 6.99
CA THR A 95 -12.93 5.38 6.72
C THR A 95 -11.72 6.30 6.62
N GLY A 96 -11.54 6.94 5.49
CA GLY A 96 -10.40 7.82 5.25
C GLY A 96 -10.11 7.95 3.76
N ARG A 97 -8.84 8.20 3.45
CA ARG A 97 -8.40 8.42 2.07
C ARG A 97 -7.04 7.76 1.82
N ILE A 98 -6.72 7.57 0.54
CA ILE A 98 -5.41 7.10 0.12
C ILE A 98 -4.72 8.24 -0.63
N HIS A 99 -3.46 8.48 -0.31
CA HIS A 99 -2.61 9.35 -1.10
C HIS A 99 -1.26 8.67 -1.34
N HIS A 100 -0.55 9.12 -2.39
CA HIS A 100 0.62 8.42 -2.88
C HIS A 100 1.83 9.34 -2.89
N HIS A 101 2.99 8.78 -2.56
CA HIS A 101 4.28 9.43 -2.72
C HIS A 101 5.22 8.50 -3.49
N VAL A 102 6.02 9.07 -4.39
CA VAL A 102 7.05 8.34 -5.11
C VAL A 102 8.39 8.89 -4.65
N MET A 103 9.24 8.02 -4.13
CA MET A 103 10.50 8.39 -3.51
C MET A 103 11.65 7.66 -4.17
N ASP A 104 12.78 8.34 -4.29
CA ASP A 104 14.05 7.69 -4.60
C ASP A 104 14.62 7.12 -3.31
N ALA A 105 14.68 5.79 -3.22
CA ALA A 105 15.05 5.10 -2.00
C ALA A 105 16.50 4.59 -2.08
N GLU A 106 17.24 4.84 -1.03
CA GLU A 106 18.60 4.34 -0.87
C GLU A 106 18.66 3.47 0.38
N ASP A 107 19.12 2.22 0.22
CA ASP A 107 19.26 1.28 1.31
C ASP A 107 20.72 1.14 1.72
N TYR A 108 20.98 1.18 3.01
CA TYR A 108 22.31 1.05 3.56
C TYR A 108 22.34 -0.06 4.60
N GLN A 109 23.43 -0.83 4.61
CA GLN A 109 23.62 -1.82 5.66
C GLN A 109 24.10 -1.11 6.93
N THR A 110 23.59 -1.58 8.07
CA THR A 110 24.10 -1.14 9.38
C THR A 110 25.44 -1.80 9.69
N LEU A 111 26.21 -1.15 10.55
CA LEU A 111 27.52 -1.64 10.97
C LEU A 111 27.42 -2.80 11.96
#